data_707a5920aad6a0161c30b8cf1a0169a2
#
_entry.id   707a5920aad6a0161c30b8cf1a0169a2
#
_cell.length_a   1.000
_cell.length_b   1.000
_cell.length_c   1.000
_cell.angle_alpha   90.00
_cell.angle_beta   90.00
_cell.angle_gamma   90.00
#
_symmetry.space_group_name_H-M   'P 1'
#
loop_
_entity.id
_entity.type
_entity.pdbx_description
1 polymer ?
#
loop_
_entity_poly.entity_id
_entity_poly.type
_entity_poly.pdbx_seq_one_letter_code
_entity_poly.pdbx_strand_id
1 'polypeptide(L)'
;MKFYRKKLLLSEKNKVRTSIGYARALDGEVDYLNQQIQQLKNDGCKIIFSEIASLNNDHKPQLKKALESLSRGDQFVLYKLDRAFKSKDECIKIINQLLDNGINIKTLSGVLEANISNELLRLIFKVLLELNNLELDFLSEKKVETLQNRKIVAGNLGGRPKISPLKEDLVIRLRNDGFSYRSIRAQTGIALSTIRRILVEYDLSK
;
A
#
# COMPACT_ATOMS: atom_id res chain seq x y z
N MET A 1 10.67 51.77 -7.24
CA MET A 1 11.24 51.09 -6.05
C MET A 1 10.41 49.93 -5.49
N LYS A 2 9.07 49.93 -5.50
CA LYS A 2 8.21 48.84 -4.95
C LYS A 2 8.31 47.52 -5.76
N PHE A 3 8.50 47.58 -7.07
CA PHE A 3 8.61 46.36 -7.94
C PHE A 3 9.94 45.60 -7.75
N TYR A 4 11.03 46.26 -7.54
CA TYR A 4 12.33 45.64 -7.27
C TYR A 4 12.34 44.92 -5.90
N ARG A 5 11.74 45.54 -4.88
CA ARG A 5 11.63 44.91 -3.55
C ARG A 5 10.76 43.67 -3.56
N LYS A 6 9.69 43.63 -4.38
CA LYS A 6 8.82 42.44 -4.53
C LYS A 6 9.53 41.30 -5.26
N LYS A 7 10.40 41.61 -6.24
CA LYS A 7 11.20 40.64 -6.97
C LYS A 7 12.34 40.07 -6.10
N LEU A 8 12.97 40.88 -5.23
CA LEU A 8 13.94 40.42 -4.24
C LEU A 8 13.26 39.50 -3.17
N LEU A 9 12.12 39.89 -2.66
CA LEU A 9 11.37 39.10 -1.68
C LEU A 9 10.85 37.77 -2.27
N LEU A 10 10.57 37.72 -3.56
CA LEU A 10 10.22 36.48 -4.28
C LEU A 10 11.45 35.59 -4.54
N SER A 11 12.65 36.18 -4.75
CA SER A 11 13.89 35.42 -4.90
C SER A 11 14.39 34.82 -3.59
N GLU A 12 14.16 35.51 -2.46
CA GLU A 12 14.52 34.99 -1.13
C GLU A 12 13.58 33.87 -0.65
N LYS A 13 12.32 33.82 -1.12
CA LYS A 13 11.37 32.76 -0.76
C LYS A 13 11.72 31.40 -1.33
N ASN A 14 12.56 31.30 -2.38
CA ASN A 14 12.92 30.04 -3.05
C ASN A 14 14.38 29.63 -2.82
N LYS A 15 15.10 30.19 -1.87
CA LYS A 15 16.45 29.76 -1.57
C LYS A 15 16.40 28.40 -0.87
N VAL A 16 16.77 27.35 -1.58
CA VAL A 16 16.97 26.01 -1.04
C VAL A 16 18.02 26.09 0.08
N ARG A 17 17.64 25.68 1.28
CA ARG A 17 18.53 25.72 2.46
C ARG A 17 19.51 24.57 2.43
N THR A 18 18.99 23.35 2.30
CA THR A 18 19.81 22.13 2.23
C THR A 18 19.16 21.16 1.25
N SER A 19 19.99 20.48 0.44
CA SER A 19 19.52 19.40 -0.43
C SER A 19 19.83 18.07 0.22
N ILE A 20 18.78 17.28 0.47
CA ILE A 20 18.83 15.95 1.08
C ILE A 20 18.45 14.93 0.03
N GLY A 21 19.38 14.02 -0.27
CA GLY A 21 19.20 12.97 -1.25
C GLY A 21 18.72 11.66 -0.63
N TYR A 22 17.91 10.90 -1.38
CA TYR A 22 17.56 9.54 -1.03
C TYR A 22 17.75 8.60 -2.21
N ALA A 23 18.46 7.50 -1.98
CA ALA A 23 18.74 6.45 -2.95
C ALA A 23 18.25 5.10 -2.45
N ARG A 24 17.67 4.29 -3.33
CA ARG A 24 17.21 2.94 -3.01
C ARG A 24 17.42 2.00 -4.20
N ALA A 25 17.92 0.80 -3.89
CA ALA A 25 18.00 -0.29 -4.86
C ALA A 25 17.46 -1.58 -4.25
N LEU A 26 17.23 -2.58 -5.07
CA LEU A 26 16.86 -3.92 -4.63
C LEU A 26 18.11 -4.71 -4.24
N ASP A 27 17.90 -5.78 -3.49
CA ASP A 27 18.99 -6.71 -3.16
C ASP A 27 19.65 -7.25 -4.45
N GLY A 28 20.99 -7.21 -4.49
CA GLY A 28 21.78 -7.52 -5.68
C GLY A 28 22.07 -6.33 -6.62
N GLU A 29 21.44 -5.16 -6.46
CA GLU A 29 21.64 -3.98 -7.31
C GLU A 29 22.61 -2.94 -6.70
N VAL A 30 23.70 -3.37 -6.06
CA VAL A 30 24.65 -2.49 -5.37
C VAL A 30 25.26 -1.44 -6.30
N ASP A 31 25.65 -1.83 -7.50
CA ASP A 31 26.25 -0.91 -8.49
C ASP A 31 25.26 0.19 -8.90
N TYR A 32 24.00 -0.17 -9.06
CA TYR A 32 22.95 0.79 -9.38
C TYR A 32 22.68 1.76 -8.20
N LEU A 33 22.75 1.28 -6.95
CA LEU A 33 22.69 2.15 -5.77
C LEU A 33 23.84 3.15 -5.76
N ASN A 34 25.06 2.68 -6.03
CA ASN A 34 26.26 3.54 -6.10
C ASN A 34 26.13 4.61 -7.19
N GLN A 35 25.58 4.27 -8.36
CA GLN A 35 25.30 5.24 -9.43
C GLN A 35 24.30 6.31 -8.98
N GLN A 36 23.21 5.92 -8.31
CA GLN A 36 22.24 6.88 -7.76
C GLN A 36 22.90 7.83 -6.76
N ILE A 37 23.69 7.30 -5.82
CA ILE A 37 24.41 8.09 -4.81
C ILE A 37 25.37 9.09 -5.49
N GLN A 38 26.10 8.64 -6.51
CA GLN A 38 27.02 9.52 -7.23
C GLN A 38 26.28 10.67 -7.94
N GLN A 39 25.13 10.38 -8.56
CA GLN A 39 24.33 11.41 -9.22
C GLN A 39 23.73 12.41 -8.21
N LEU A 40 23.29 11.94 -7.05
CA LEU A 40 22.81 12.81 -5.97
C LEU A 40 23.93 13.71 -5.44
N LYS A 41 25.17 13.20 -5.32
CA LYS A 41 26.34 14.00 -4.96
C LYS A 41 26.64 15.08 -6.02
N ASN A 42 26.59 14.70 -7.29
CA ASN A 42 26.83 15.63 -8.41
C ASN A 42 25.76 16.72 -8.49
N ASP A 43 24.52 16.43 -8.06
CA ASP A 43 23.43 17.41 -7.95
C ASP A 43 23.58 18.35 -6.73
N GLY A 44 24.57 18.12 -5.87
CA GLY A 44 24.87 18.96 -4.71
C GLY A 44 24.18 18.55 -3.42
N CYS A 45 23.67 17.33 -3.31
CA CYS A 45 23.12 16.82 -2.05
C CYS A 45 24.21 16.71 -1.00
N LYS A 46 24.06 17.43 0.12
CA LYS A 46 25.01 17.41 1.24
C LYS A 46 24.84 16.19 2.13
N ILE A 47 23.61 15.72 2.27
CA ILE A 47 23.25 14.56 3.07
C ILE A 47 22.52 13.58 2.15
N ILE A 48 22.94 12.32 2.15
CA ILE A 48 22.34 11.27 1.33
C ILE A 48 22.03 10.08 2.22
N PHE A 49 20.76 9.72 2.26
CA PHE A 49 20.29 8.49 2.88
C PHE A 49 20.17 7.42 1.79
N SER A 50 20.65 6.22 2.09
CA SER A 50 20.59 5.12 1.12
C SER A 50 20.22 3.82 1.81
N GLU A 51 19.47 2.96 1.11
CA GLU A 51 19.11 1.64 1.59
C GLU A 51 18.95 0.63 0.47
N ILE A 52 19.23 -0.63 0.81
CA ILE A 52 18.95 -1.78 -0.04
C ILE A 52 17.65 -2.42 0.47
N ALA A 53 16.69 -2.57 -0.41
CA ALA A 53 15.40 -3.18 -0.10
C ALA A 53 15.47 -4.69 -0.33
N SER A 54 15.19 -5.47 0.70
CA SER A 54 14.90 -6.89 0.52
C SER A 54 13.51 -7.08 -0.09
N LEU A 55 13.38 -8.08 -0.97
CA LEU A 55 12.11 -8.44 -1.63
C LEU A 55 10.98 -8.76 -0.62
N ASN A 56 11.35 -9.23 0.57
CA ASN A 56 10.42 -9.66 1.61
C ASN A 56 10.21 -8.63 2.75
N ASN A 57 10.95 -7.54 2.75
CA ASN A 57 10.89 -6.57 3.84
C ASN A 57 10.60 -5.16 3.31
N ASP A 58 9.45 -4.66 3.70
CA ASP A 58 8.89 -3.38 3.30
C ASP A 58 9.40 -2.20 4.14
N HIS A 59 10.29 -2.47 5.08
CA HIS A 59 10.78 -1.45 5.98
C HIS A 59 11.75 -0.51 5.27
N LYS A 60 11.48 0.80 5.37
CA LYS A 60 12.29 1.87 4.75
C LYS A 60 12.85 2.81 5.83
N PRO A 61 13.74 2.32 6.70
CA PRO A 61 14.25 3.11 7.81
C PRO A 61 15.01 4.35 7.37
N GLN A 62 15.73 4.28 6.25
CA GLN A 62 16.50 5.41 5.75
C GLN A 62 15.61 6.46 5.09
N LEU A 63 14.54 6.05 4.39
CA LEU A 63 13.53 7.00 3.91
C LEU A 63 12.91 7.76 5.08
N LYS A 64 12.52 7.05 6.14
CA LYS A 64 11.95 7.68 7.32
C LYS A 64 12.89 8.70 7.93
N LYS A 65 14.17 8.35 8.12
CA LYS A 65 15.21 9.28 8.63
C LYS A 65 15.39 10.49 7.70
N ALA A 66 15.40 10.27 6.38
CA ALA A 66 15.50 11.35 5.40
C ALA A 66 14.34 12.33 5.55
N LEU A 67 13.09 11.83 5.64
CA LEU A 67 11.89 12.65 5.81
C LEU A 67 11.88 13.42 7.14
N GLU A 68 12.31 12.78 8.23
CA GLU A 68 12.42 13.40 9.56
C GLU A 68 13.50 14.50 9.63
N SER A 69 14.54 14.44 8.79
CA SER A 69 15.61 15.42 8.75
C SER A 69 15.29 16.67 7.92
N LEU A 70 14.21 16.64 7.13
CA LEU A 70 13.80 17.75 6.27
C LEU A 70 13.13 18.86 7.07
N SER A 71 13.49 20.08 6.74
CA SER A 71 12.92 21.30 7.31
C SER A 71 12.33 22.18 6.21
N ARG A 72 11.45 23.11 6.59
CA ARG A 72 10.83 24.04 5.64
C ARG A 72 11.89 24.82 4.84
N GLY A 73 11.78 24.77 3.51
CA GLY A 73 12.71 25.38 2.58
C GLY A 73 13.83 24.48 2.11
N ASP A 74 13.99 23.29 2.69
CA ASP A 74 14.91 22.28 2.18
C ASP A 74 14.42 21.65 0.88
N GLN A 75 15.29 20.94 0.19
CA GLN A 75 14.98 20.20 -1.02
C GLN A 75 15.21 18.71 -0.80
N PHE A 76 14.16 17.93 -1.06
CA PHE A 76 14.25 16.47 -1.10
C PHE A 76 14.52 16.02 -2.54
N VAL A 77 15.64 15.36 -2.75
CA VAL A 77 16.12 14.95 -4.07
C VAL A 77 16.08 13.43 -4.18
N LEU A 78 15.39 12.95 -5.21
CA LEU A 78 15.24 11.54 -5.52
C LEU A 78 15.86 11.24 -6.89
N TYR A 79 16.36 10.04 -7.09
CA TYR A 79 16.75 9.63 -8.44
C TYR A 79 15.53 9.51 -9.35
N LYS A 80 14.53 8.71 -8.93
CA LYS A 80 13.21 8.54 -9.55
C LYS A 80 12.15 8.27 -8.47
N LEU A 81 10.89 8.59 -8.75
CA LEU A 81 9.78 8.36 -7.82
C LEU A 81 9.53 6.87 -7.56
N ASP A 82 9.60 6.03 -8.59
CA ASP A 82 9.38 4.59 -8.50
C ASP A 82 10.40 3.87 -7.61
N ARG A 83 11.55 4.48 -7.38
CA ARG A 83 12.57 3.92 -6.48
C ARG A 83 12.31 4.25 -5.02
N ALA A 84 11.74 5.41 -4.74
CA ALA A 84 11.46 5.84 -3.37
C ALA A 84 10.18 5.22 -2.80
N PHE A 85 9.15 5.07 -3.62
CA PHE A 85 7.81 4.68 -3.18
C PHE A 85 7.38 3.34 -3.81
N LYS A 86 6.57 2.57 -3.08
CA LYS A 86 6.05 1.27 -3.51
C LYS A 86 4.77 1.38 -4.32
N SER A 87 3.98 2.37 -4.01
CA SER A 87 2.66 2.57 -4.60
C SER A 87 2.46 4.02 -4.97
N LYS A 88 1.53 4.24 -5.90
CA LYS A 88 1.07 5.59 -6.23
C LYS A 88 0.52 6.33 -5.01
N ASP A 89 -0.20 5.61 -4.14
CA ASP A 89 -0.85 6.18 -2.95
C ASP A 89 0.17 6.68 -1.93
N GLU A 90 1.20 5.87 -1.65
CA GLU A 90 2.31 6.27 -0.78
C GLU A 90 3.03 7.50 -1.37
N CYS A 91 3.34 7.46 -2.66
CA CYS A 91 3.99 8.57 -3.38
C CYS A 91 3.19 9.87 -3.27
N ILE A 92 1.90 9.83 -3.63
CA ILE A 92 1.02 11.00 -3.61
C ILE A 92 0.90 11.57 -2.19
N LYS A 93 0.68 10.73 -1.19
CA LYS A 93 0.52 11.16 0.21
C LYS A 93 1.80 11.82 0.74
N ILE A 94 2.94 11.17 0.59
CA ILE A 94 4.21 11.70 1.11
C ILE A 94 4.60 12.98 0.39
N ILE A 95 4.48 13.05 -0.93
CA ILE A 95 4.80 14.26 -1.68
C ILE A 95 3.88 15.42 -1.30
N ASN A 96 2.57 15.21 -1.16
CA ASN A 96 1.67 16.25 -0.68
C ASN A 96 2.07 16.77 0.71
N GLN A 97 2.37 15.87 1.66
CA GLN A 97 2.82 16.26 2.99
C GLN A 97 4.12 17.10 2.95
N LEU A 98 5.10 16.72 2.11
CA LEU A 98 6.33 17.47 1.95
C LEU A 98 6.07 18.87 1.37
N LEU A 99 5.26 18.95 0.32
CA LEU A 99 4.90 20.22 -0.31
C LEU A 99 4.11 21.14 0.64
N ASP A 100 3.19 20.61 1.43
CA ASP A 100 2.42 21.37 2.42
C ASP A 100 3.31 21.88 3.56
N ASN A 101 4.34 21.12 3.94
CA ASN A 101 5.37 21.55 4.88
C ASN A 101 6.37 22.55 4.28
N GLY A 102 6.24 22.91 3.01
CA GLY A 102 7.11 23.85 2.32
C GLY A 102 8.47 23.29 1.95
N ILE A 103 8.56 21.98 1.79
CA ILE A 103 9.75 21.28 1.31
C ILE A 103 9.68 21.21 -0.22
N ASN A 104 10.80 21.46 -0.89
CA ASN A 104 10.92 21.38 -2.32
C ASN A 104 11.21 19.93 -2.74
N ILE A 105 10.72 19.51 -3.91
CA ILE A 105 10.95 18.15 -4.40
C ILE A 105 11.59 18.23 -5.78
N LYS A 106 12.61 17.40 -5.99
CA LYS A 106 13.30 17.26 -7.26
C LYS A 106 13.56 15.79 -7.55
N THR A 107 13.43 15.39 -8.80
CA THR A 107 13.93 14.09 -9.28
C THR A 107 15.06 14.33 -10.27
N LEU A 108 16.05 13.44 -10.28
CA LEU A 108 17.17 13.51 -11.23
C LEU A 108 16.81 12.87 -12.58
N SER A 109 15.73 12.13 -12.63
CA SER A 109 15.22 11.53 -13.86
C SER A 109 13.70 11.51 -13.83
N GLY A 110 13.06 11.95 -14.90
CA GLY A 110 11.60 11.94 -15.06
C GLY A 110 10.97 13.34 -15.08
N VAL A 111 9.66 13.39 -14.88
CA VAL A 111 8.86 14.61 -15.09
C VAL A 111 9.21 15.74 -14.11
N LEU A 112 9.68 15.42 -12.90
CA LEU A 112 10.03 16.43 -11.88
C LEU A 112 11.49 16.93 -11.99
N GLU A 113 12.20 16.55 -13.03
CA GLU A 113 13.51 17.09 -13.38
C GLU A 113 13.44 18.53 -13.92
N ALA A 114 12.32 18.86 -14.57
CA ALA A 114 12.08 20.18 -15.11
C ALA A 114 11.86 21.23 -14.00
N ASN A 115 12.18 22.50 -14.30
CA ASN A 115 11.95 23.66 -13.43
C ASN A 115 10.44 23.94 -13.24
N ILE A 116 9.73 23.02 -12.63
CA ILE A 116 8.32 23.19 -12.28
C ILE A 116 8.26 24.03 -11.01
N SER A 117 7.44 25.09 -11.01
CA SER A 117 7.26 25.88 -9.80
C SER A 117 6.61 25.01 -8.71
N ASN A 118 7.05 25.18 -7.47
CA ASN A 118 6.45 24.45 -6.33
C ASN A 118 4.93 24.67 -6.19
N GLU A 119 4.43 25.81 -6.61
CA GLU A 119 2.98 26.11 -6.60
C GLU A 119 2.22 25.23 -7.60
N LEU A 120 2.75 25.09 -8.82
CA LEU A 120 2.17 24.21 -9.82
C LEU A 120 2.28 22.74 -9.40
N LEU A 121 3.43 22.34 -8.88
CA LEU A 121 3.64 20.98 -8.38
C LEU A 121 2.64 20.64 -7.26
N ARG A 122 2.44 21.56 -6.34
CA ARG A 122 1.45 21.44 -5.25
C ARG A 122 0.03 21.26 -5.78
N LEU A 123 -0.35 22.04 -6.78
CA LEU A 123 -1.66 21.90 -7.41
C LEU A 123 -1.83 20.53 -8.08
N ILE A 124 -0.85 20.09 -8.86
CA ILE A 124 -0.88 18.79 -9.53
C ILE A 124 -1.04 17.66 -8.51
N PHE A 125 -0.23 17.65 -7.45
CA PHE A 125 -0.30 16.58 -6.45
C PHE A 125 -1.58 16.62 -5.61
N LYS A 126 -2.19 17.80 -5.38
CA LYS A 126 -3.52 17.89 -4.77
C LYS A 126 -4.59 17.28 -5.66
N VAL A 127 -4.58 17.57 -6.96
CA VAL A 127 -5.52 16.96 -7.92
C VAL A 127 -5.34 15.44 -7.97
N LEU A 128 -4.09 14.96 -7.97
CA LEU A 128 -3.81 13.52 -7.92
C LEU A 128 -4.31 12.87 -6.62
N LEU A 129 -4.22 13.58 -5.50
CA LEU A 129 -4.75 13.09 -4.21
C LEU A 129 -6.28 12.96 -4.26
N GLU A 130 -6.98 13.96 -4.78
CA GLU A 130 -8.43 13.91 -4.95
C GLU A 130 -8.88 12.77 -5.87
N LEU A 131 -8.20 12.59 -7.01
CA LEU A 131 -8.49 11.48 -7.92
C LEU A 131 -8.25 10.11 -7.28
N ASN A 132 -7.21 10.00 -6.45
CA ASN A 132 -6.93 8.78 -5.72
C ASN A 132 -8.01 8.47 -4.67
N ASN A 133 -8.51 9.50 -3.98
CA ASN A 133 -9.61 9.34 -3.02
C ASN A 133 -10.90 8.90 -3.73
N LEU A 134 -11.25 9.51 -4.87
CA LEU A 134 -12.39 9.11 -5.69
C LEU A 134 -12.28 7.64 -6.14
N GLU A 135 -11.09 7.19 -6.54
CA GLU A 135 -10.89 5.78 -6.92
C GLU A 135 -11.18 4.83 -5.74
N LEU A 136 -10.74 5.18 -4.53
CA LEU A 136 -11.01 4.41 -3.31
C LEU A 136 -12.51 4.38 -2.98
N ASP A 137 -13.21 5.50 -3.14
CA ASP A 137 -14.66 5.59 -2.91
C ASP A 137 -15.42 4.70 -3.88
N PHE A 138 -15.13 4.76 -5.18
CA PHE A 138 -15.72 3.87 -6.19
C PHE A 138 -15.44 2.39 -5.93
N LEU A 139 -14.24 2.05 -5.46
CA LEU A 139 -13.92 0.67 -5.09
C LEU A 139 -14.71 0.20 -3.86
N SER A 140 -14.95 1.09 -2.90
CA SER A 140 -15.76 0.79 -1.71
C SER A 140 -17.22 0.57 -2.06
N GLU A 141 -17.80 1.41 -2.91
CA GLU A 141 -19.17 1.28 -3.41
C GLU A 141 -19.37 -0.05 -4.17
N LYS A 142 -18.48 -0.39 -5.09
CA LYS A 142 -18.51 -1.67 -5.80
C LYS A 142 -18.43 -2.88 -4.87
N LYS A 143 -17.64 -2.80 -3.80
CA LYS A 143 -17.57 -3.87 -2.79
C LYS A 143 -18.91 -4.03 -2.06
N VAL A 144 -19.54 -2.92 -1.67
CA VAL A 144 -20.86 -2.94 -1.02
C VAL A 144 -21.91 -3.53 -1.94
N GLU A 145 -21.97 -3.10 -3.20
CA GLU A 145 -22.88 -3.60 -4.22
C GLU A 145 -22.68 -5.12 -4.46
N THR A 146 -21.41 -5.54 -4.61
CA THR A 146 -21.09 -6.97 -4.76
C THR A 146 -21.52 -7.80 -3.57
N LEU A 147 -21.38 -7.29 -2.34
CA LEU A 147 -21.82 -7.95 -1.14
C LEU A 147 -23.36 -8.02 -1.04
N GLN A 148 -24.06 -6.97 -1.42
CA GLN A 148 -25.52 -6.93 -1.47
C GLN A 148 -26.06 -7.92 -2.51
N ASN A 149 -25.49 -7.94 -3.71
CA ASN A 149 -25.85 -8.88 -4.77
C ASN A 149 -25.59 -10.34 -4.36
N ARG A 150 -24.49 -10.63 -3.65
CA ARG A 150 -24.24 -11.95 -3.07
C ARG A 150 -25.26 -12.33 -2.00
N LYS A 151 -25.73 -11.38 -1.19
CA LYS A 151 -26.81 -11.64 -0.21
C LYS A 151 -28.10 -12.07 -0.91
N ILE A 152 -28.44 -11.42 -2.02
CA ILE A 152 -29.66 -11.71 -2.76
C ILE A 152 -29.58 -13.07 -3.45
N VAL A 153 -28.41 -13.43 -4.03
CA VAL A 153 -28.25 -14.65 -4.85
C VAL A 153 -27.94 -15.90 -4.01
N ALA A 154 -27.24 -15.80 -2.90
CA ALA A 154 -26.68 -16.96 -2.21
C ALA A 154 -27.23 -17.24 -0.80
N GLY A 155 -28.02 -16.37 -0.20
CA GLY A 155 -28.57 -16.58 1.17
C GLY A 155 -27.53 -16.77 2.30
N ASN A 156 -26.23 -16.84 1.98
CA ASN A 156 -25.13 -17.08 2.92
C ASN A 156 -23.93 -16.19 2.63
N LEU A 157 -23.67 -15.26 3.53
CA LEU A 157 -22.55 -14.34 3.50
C LEU A 157 -21.37 -14.86 4.30
N GLY A 158 -20.61 -15.73 3.70
CA GLY A 158 -19.35 -16.18 4.30
C GLY A 158 -19.57 -17.18 5.44
N GLY A 159 -18.61 -18.01 5.63
CA GLY A 159 -18.58 -19.11 6.57
C GLY A 159 -17.99 -20.35 5.92
N ARG A 160 -17.62 -21.32 6.74
CA ARG A 160 -17.15 -22.62 6.24
C ARG A 160 -18.26 -23.25 5.38
N PRO A 161 -17.96 -23.69 4.15
CA PRO A 161 -18.93 -24.35 3.30
C PRO A 161 -19.65 -25.48 4.05
N LYS A 162 -20.98 -25.56 3.90
CA LYS A 162 -21.75 -26.70 4.46
C LYS A 162 -21.22 -27.98 3.81
N ILE A 163 -21.29 -29.07 4.57
CA ILE A 163 -20.95 -30.39 4.06
C ILE A 163 -21.94 -30.72 2.93
N SER A 164 -21.47 -31.39 1.89
CA SER A 164 -22.34 -31.77 0.78
C SER A 164 -23.44 -32.76 1.27
N PRO A 165 -24.67 -32.68 0.74
CA PRO A 165 -25.74 -33.57 1.12
C PRO A 165 -25.36 -35.04 1.02
N LEU A 166 -24.62 -35.43 0.02
CA LEU A 166 -24.09 -36.79 -0.16
C LEU A 166 -23.25 -37.29 1.02
N LYS A 167 -22.48 -36.41 1.65
CA LYS A 167 -21.66 -36.75 2.82
C LYS A 167 -22.54 -36.80 4.10
N GLU A 168 -23.58 -36.01 4.18
CA GLU A 168 -24.55 -36.08 5.28
C GLU A 168 -25.30 -37.38 5.23
N ASP A 169 -25.83 -37.79 4.06
CA ASP A 169 -26.48 -39.07 3.85
C ASP A 169 -25.58 -40.26 4.18
N LEU A 170 -24.32 -40.20 3.80
CA LEU A 170 -23.36 -41.24 4.12
C LEU A 170 -23.16 -41.40 5.64
N VAL A 171 -23.10 -40.30 6.40
CA VAL A 171 -23.00 -40.33 7.87
C VAL A 171 -24.24 -41.00 8.47
N ILE A 172 -25.45 -40.65 7.99
CA ILE A 172 -26.71 -41.17 8.45
C ILE A 172 -26.79 -42.69 8.17
N ARG A 173 -26.44 -43.13 6.95
CA ARG A 173 -26.40 -44.56 6.60
C ARG A 173 -25.47 -45.36 7.49
N LEU A 174 -24.22 -44.91 7.63
CA LEU A 174 -23.23 -45.57 8.49
C LEU A 174 -23.71 -45.65 9.94
N ARG A 175 -24.45 -44.64 10.42
CA ARG A 175 -25.01 -44.67 11.76
C ARG A 175 -26.14 -45.68 11.88
N ASN A 176 -27.02 -45.79 10.91
CA ASN A 176 -28.12 -46.79 10.86
C ASN A 176 -27.56 -48.22 10.75
N ASP A 177 -26.39 -48.39 10.07
CA ASP A 177 -25.68 -49.67 10.00
C ASP A 177 -24.93 -50.01 11.30
N GLY A 178 -25.08 -49.20 12.36
CA GLY A 178 -24.56 -49.51 13.70
C GLY A 178 -23.13 -49.04 13.97
N PHE A 179 -22.47 -48.30 13.03
CA PHE A 179 -21.13 -47.85 13.24
C PHE A 179 -21.00 -46.78 14.33
N SER A 180 -19.92 -46.86 15.11
CA SER A 180 -19.62 -45.87 16.13
C SER A 180 -19.19 -44.53 15.53
N TYR A 181 -19.35 -43.42 16.26
CA TYR A 181 -18.90 -42.07 15.80
C TYR A 181 -17.43 -42.03 15.44
N ARG A 182 -16.58 -42.81 16.14
CA ARG A 182 -15.15 -42.91 15.85
C ARG A 182 -14.91 -43.63 14.53
N SER A 183 -15.63 -44.69 14.24
CA SER A 183 -15.55 -45.44 13.00
C SER A 183 -16.07 -44.62 11.81
N ILE A 184 -17.19 -43.90 11.98
CA ILE A 184 -17.71 -42.98 10.97
C ILE A 184 -16.68 -41.87 10.64
N ARG A 185 -16.03 -41.30 11.67
CA ARG A 185 -14.94 -40.34 11.46
C ARG A 185 -13.75 -40.92 10.65
N ALA A 186 -13.34 -42.13 10.98
CA ALA A 186 -12.23 -42.79 10.29
C ALA A 186 -12.54 -43.03 8.80
N GLN A 187 -13.79 -43.35 8.47
CA GLN A 187 -14.20 -43.64 7.10
C GLN A 187 -14.51 -42.37 6.27
N THR A 188 -15.08 -41.34 6.91
CA THR A 188 -15.56 -40.13 6.20
C THR A 188 -14.62 -38.95 6.28
N GLY A 189 -13.65 -38.93 7.20
CA GLY A 189 -12.78 -37.82 7.51
C GLY A 189 -13.48 -36.62 8.16
N ILE A 190 -14.77 -36.74 8.51
CA ILE A 190 -15.58 -35.67 9.10
C ILE A 190 -15.30 -35.57 10.61
N ALA A 191 -15.19 -34.35 11.13
CA ALA A 191 -14.95 -34.11 12.55
C ALA A 191 -16.12 -34.66 13.40
N LEU A 192 -15.83 -35.22 14.60
CA LEU A 192 -16.81 -35.80 15.50
C LEU A 192 -17.94 -34.83 15.88
N SER A 193 -17.63 -33.57 16.10
CA SER A 193 -18.59 -32.51 16.38
C SER A 193 -19.61 -32.33 15.24
N THR A 194 -19.12 -32.43 14.00
CA THR A 194 -19.97 -32.31 12.82
C THR A 194 -20.83 -33.56 12.60
N ILE A 195 -20.27 -34.76 12.82
CA ILE A 195 -21.05 -36.03 12.79
C ILE A 195 -22.19 -35.97 13.82
N ARG A 196 -21.89 -35.52 15.03
CA ARG A 196 -22.89 -35.38 16.09
C ARG A 196 -24.00 -34.40 15.68
N ARG A 197 -23.64 -33.24 15.10
CA ARG A 197 -24.63 -32.25 14.64
C ARG A 197 -25.56 -32.84 13.56
N ILE A 198 -24.99 -33.48 12.54
CA ILE A 198 -25.77 -34.08 11.44
C ILE A 198 -26.79 -35.10 11.99
N LEU A 199 -26.38 -35.94 12.93
CA LEU A 199 -27.25 -36.97 13.49
C LEU A 199 -28.33 -36.38 14.39
N VAL A 200 -28.02 -35.32 15.16
CA VAL A 200 -29.03 -34.61 15.97
C VAL A 200 -30.06 -33.92 15.06
N GLU A 201 -29.62 -33.24 13.99
CA GLU A 201 -30.50 -32.60 13.01
C GLU A 201 -31.39 -33.65 12.31
N TYR A 202 -30.88 -34.83 12.00
CA TYR A 202 -31.65 -35.94 11.41
C TYR A 202 -32.69 -36.51 12.38
N ASP A 203 -32.33 -36.72 13.66
CA ASP A 203 -33.25 -37.25 14.68
C ASP A 203 -34.39 -36.26 15.00
N LEU A 204 -34.13 -34.94 14.89
CA LEU A 204 -35.14 -33.89 15.05
C LEU A 204 -36.08 -33.75 13.84
N SER A 205 -35.71 -34.31 12.69
CA SER A 205 -36.50 -34.28 11.44
C SER A 205 -37.40 -35.51 11.23
N LYS A 206 -37.31 -36.51 12.13
CA LYS A 206 -38.20 -37.68 12.20
C LYS A 206 -39.39 -37.44 13.12
#